data_5d16d7fe6d2603f98750fd4c001d4c28
#
_entry.id   5d16d7fe6d2603f98750fd4c001d4c28
#
_cell.length_a   1.000
_cell.length_b   1.000
_cell.length_c   1.000
_cell.angle_alpha   90.00
_cell.angle_beta   90.00
_cell.angle_gamma   90.00
#
_symmetry.space_group_name_H-M   'P 1'
#
loop_
_entity.id
_entity.type
_entity.pdbx_description
1 polymer ?
#
loop_
_entity_poly.entity_id
_entity_poly.type
_entity_poly.pdbx_seq_one_letter_code
_entity_poly.pdbx_strand_id
1 'polypeptide(L)'
;MYKGYVYMYSCHEDEEELKRLEMRALFEKEEPSSLLESSIKINPSRSPFIRGRLDIVFKEKSFADMEKIIKGYTMNTSFKINIYRREEPSFKIHFQERRRIERALGESIKGEVDLQNPEVNWLLINDEDAWYFGPWTESEPMWLLHKKKPKMYSTALSTRVARSIVNIALPQIENRTAIDPCCGIGTVLVEALSMGVNIIGSDRNPLAVIGARENIEHFGYSTDVNIQDLNTITSSFDVAILDMPYNLCSVLPEQEKINLLSRIKNVSDKAVIITVEPIERQLIDLGFDIVDRGTVRKSQFKREIFVCKTNGRRASCIITN
;
A
#
# COMPACT_ATOMS: atom_id res chain seq x y z
N MET A 1 2.64 -20.88 -19.92
CA MET A 1 2.68 -19.42 -19.93
C MET A 1 3.07 -18.97 -18.53
N TYR A 2 4.16 -18.25 -18.38
CA TYR A 2 4.67 -17.77 -17.09
C TYR A 2 3.65 -16.78 -16.52
N LYS A 3 3.11 -17.03 -15.32
CA LYS A 3 2.22 -16.06 -14.63
C LYS A 3 3.05 -15.30 -13.62
N GLY A 4 3.50 -14.13 -13.98
CA GLY A 4 4.26 -13.25 -13.10
C GLY A 4 4.07 -11.79 -13.47
N TYR A 5 4.47 -10.93 -12.55
CA TYR A 5 4.34 -9.48 -12.66
C TYR A 5 5.65 -8.82 -12.24
N VAL A 6 6.01 -7.73 -12.88
CA VAL A 6 7.10 -6.86 -12.40
C VAL A 6 6.48 -5.54 -11.95
N TYR A 7 6.74 -5.18 -10.70
CA TYR A 7 6.30 -3.92 -10.10
C TYR A 7 7.45 -2.93 -10.07
N MET A 8 7.19 -1.70 -10.46
CA MET A 8 8.13 -0.60 -10.30
C MET A 8 7.84 0.19 -9.04
N TYR A 9 8.85 0.35 -8.21
CA TYR A 9 8.78 1.07 -6.94
C TYR A 9 9.59 2.37 -6.98
N SER A 10 9.07 3.38 -6.28
CA SER A 10 9.77 4.64 -6.05
C SER A 10 9.27 5.28 -4.76
N CYS A 11 10.18 5.71 -3.90
CA CYS A 11 9.86 6.45 -2.67
C CYS A 11 10.95 7.48 -2.36
N HIS A 12 10.67 8.34 -1.39
CA HIS A 12 11.67 9.20 -0.76
C HIS A 12 12.43 8.39 0.30
N GLU A 13 13.68 8.76 0.60
CA GLU A 13 14.52 8.08 1.60
C GLU A 13 13.84 7.96 2.98
N ASP A 14 13.10 8.99 3.40
CA ASP A 14 12.35 9.00 4.66
C ASP A 14 11.21 7.95 4.72
N GLU A 15 10.78 7.41 3.58
CA GLU A 15 9.70 6.43 3.43
C GLU A 15 10.20 5.03 3.08
N GLU A 16 11.53 4.80 3.00
CA GLU A 16 12.11 3.54 2.55
C GLU A 16 11.71 2.36 3.43
N GLU A 17 11.77 2.51 4.76
CA GLU A 17 11.35 1.48 5.71
C GLU A 17 9.85 1.17 5.59
N LEU A 18 9.02 2.21 5.39
CA LEU A 18 7.58 2.04 5.19
C LEU A 18 7.29 1.32 3.87
N LYS A 19 8.01 1.65 2.78
CA LYS A 19 7.91 0.95 1.50
C LYS A 19 8.23 -0.53 1.66
N ARG A 20 9.33 -0.87 2.35
CA ARG A 20 9.74 -2.26 2.59
C ARG A 20 8.70 -3.02 3.40
N LEU A 21 8.15 -2.40 4.45
CA LEU A 21 7.09 -3.00 5.25
C LEU A 21 5.83 -3.27 4.40
N GLU A 22 5.44 -2.34 3.52
CA GLU A 22 4.33 -2.53 2.59
C GLU A 22 4.62 -3.64 1.57
N MET A 23 5.85 -3.72 1.03
CA MET A 23 6.27 -4.79 0.12
C MET A 23 6.14 -6.17 0.78
N ARG A 24 6.64 -6.32 2.02
CA ARG A 24 6.48 -7.58 2.78
C ARG A 24 5.02 -7.94 2.98
N ALA A 25 4.18 -6.95 3.30
CA ALA A 25 2.76 -7.19 3.50
C ALA A 25 2.03 -7.62 2.21
N LEU A 26 2.31 -6.98 1.06
CA LEU A 26 1.63 -7.22 -0.21
C LEU A 26 2.19 -8.42 -0.98
N PHE A 27 3.49 -8.71 -0.85
CA PHE A 27 4.19 -9.68 -1.70
C PHE A 27 4.93 -10.78 -0.93
N GLU A 28 4.88 -10.75 0.42
CA GLU A 28 5.59 -11.68 1.30
C GLU A 28 7.12 -11.66 1.12
N LYS A 29 7.63 -10.62 0.49
CA LYS A 29 9.04 -10.36 0.25
C LYS A 29 9.34 -8.89 0.09
N GLU A 30 10.60 -8.52 0.15
CA GLU A 30 11.09 -7.20 -0.20
C GLU A 30 12.28 -7.31 -1.15
N GLU A 31 12.47 -6.27 -1.96
CA GLU A 31 13.61 -6.14 -2.85
C GLU A 31 14.28 -4.78 -2.62
N PRO A 32 15.61 -4.73 -2.55
CA PRO A 32 16.35 -3.47 -2.44
C PRO A 32 16.28 -2.63 -3.72
N SER A 33 16.07 -3.28 -4.86
CA SER A 33 15.97 -2.62 -6.16
C SER A 33 14.64 -1.89 -6.33
N SER A 34 14.56 -1.04 -7.36
CA SER A 34 13.33 -0.37 -7.77
C SER A 34 12.33 -1.30 -8.46
N LEU A 35 12.71 -2.54 -8.74
CA LEU A 35 11.88 -3.56 -9.40
C LEU A 35 11.63 -4.73 -8.45
N LEU A 36 10.41 -5.25 -8.48
CA LEU A 36 10.01 -6.44 -7.72
C LEU A 36 9.23 -7.38 -8.65
N GLU A 37 9.75 -8.58 -8.86
CA GLU A 37 9.03 -9.65 -9.54
C GLU A 37 8.21 -10.46 -8.54
N SER A 38 6.92 -10.71 -8.84
CA SER A 38 6.01 -11.47 -7.98
C SER A 38 4.97 -12.23 -8.79
N SER A 39 4.47 -13.35 -8.24
CA SER A 39 3.29 -14.04 -8.75
C SER A 39 1.97 -13.44 -8.24
N ILE A 40 2.02 -12.57 -7.24
CA ILE A 40 0.84 -11.94 -6.63
C ILE A 40 0.43 -10.74 -7.48
N LYS A 41 -0.84 -10.73 -7.92
CA LYS A 41 -1.39 -9.63 -8.72
C LYS A 41 -2.00 -8.55 -7.83
N ILE A 42 -1.40 -7.38 -7.83
CA ILE A 42 -1.92 -6.18 -7.12
C ILE A 42 -2.22 -5.09 -8.15
N ASN A 43 -3.32 -4.36 -7.96
CA ASN A 43 -3.54 -3.12 -8.70
C ASN A 43 -2.47 -2.09 -8.29
N PRO A 44 -1.66 -1.56 -9.23
CA PRO A 44 -0.57 -0.64 -8.88
C PRO A 44 -1.06 0.64 -8.18
N SER A 45 -2.27 1.10 -8.47
CA SER A 45 -2.89 2.27 -7.83
C SER A 45 -3.19 2.09 -6.34
N ARG A 46 -3.03 0.86 -5.85
CA ARG A 46 -3.24 0.54 -4.44
C ARG A 46 -2.10 1.07 -3.56
N SER A 47 -0.86 1.01 -4.04
CA SER A 47 0.32 1.45 -3.29
C SER A 47 0.75 2.89 -3.64
N PRO A 48 1.11 3.72 -2.67
CA PRO A 48 1.68 5.03 -2.94
C PRO A 48 3.11 4.96 -3.47
N PHE A 49 3.73 3.79 -3.47
CA PHE A 49 5.10 3.54 -3.90
C PHE A 49 5.21 2.85 -5.25
N ILE A 50 4.17 2.14 -5.69
CA ILE A 50 4.15 1.46 -6.99
C ILE A 50 3.85 2.49 -8.09
N ARG A 51 4.73 2.57 -9.09
CA ARG A 51 4.54 3.39 -10.29
C ARG A 51 3.72 2.70 -11.34
N GLY A 52 3.80 1.38 -11.40
CA GLY A 52 3.03 0.58 -12.32
C GLY A 52 3.44 -0.90 -12.23
N ARG A 53 2.75 -1.70 -13.02
CA ARG A 53 2.92 -3.15 -13.10
C ARG A 53 3.03 -3.58 -14.55
N LEU A 54 4.02 -4.41 -14.86
CA LEU A 54 4.13 -5.15 -16.09
C LEU A 54 3.60 -6.57 -15.86
N ASP A 55 2.62 -6.99 -16.67
CA ASP A 55 2.16 -8.38 -16.69
C ASP A 55 3.10 -9.15 -17.63
N ILE A 56 3.89 -10.11 -17.12
CA ILE A 56 4.97 -10.77 -17.87
C ILE A 56 4.35 -11.68 -18.94
N VAL A 57 4.60 -11.37 -20.21
CA VAL A 57 4.30 -12.25 -21.35
C VAL A 57 5.56 -12.99 -21.78
N PHE A 58 6.69 -12.30 -21.84
CA PHE A 58 7.99 -12.87 -22.16
C PHE A 58 9.02 -12.47 -21.10
N LYS A 59 9.88 -13.44 -20.77
CA LYS A 59 11.03 -13.27 -19.87
C LYS A 59 12.22 -14.01 -20.46
N GLU A 60 13.31 -13.30 -20.76
CA GLU A 60 14.50 -13.84 -21.38
C GLU A 60 15.78 -13.30 -20.72
N LYS A 61 16.87 -14.06 -20.81
CA LYS A 61 18.16 -13.65 -20.22
C LYS A 61 18.89 -12.62 -21.04
N SER A 62 18.63 -12.54 -22.34
CA SER A 62 19.29 -11.60 -23.24
C SER A 62 18.29 -10.86 -24.13
N PHE A 63 18.65 -9.66 -24.57
CA PHE A 63 17.84 -8.92 -25.53
C PHE A 63 17.72 -9.67 -26.86
N ALA A 64 18.78 -10.37 -27.30
CA ALA A 64 18.77 -11.13 -28.55
C ALA A 64 17.75 -12.30 -28.50
N ASP A 65 17.60 -12.95 -27.37
CA ASP A 65 16.58 -14.00 -27.18
C ASP A 65 15.18 -13.40 -27.07
N MET A 66 15.03 -12.25 -26.40
CA MET A 66 13.79 -11.50 -26.36
C MET A 66 13.32 -11.11 -27.77
N GLU A 67 14.23 -10.57 -28.61
CA GLU A 67 13.92 -10.18 -29.99
C GLU A 67 13.46 -11.40 -30.83
N LYS A 68 14.11 -12.56 -30.68
CA LYS A 68 13.72 -13.78 -31.39
C LYS A 68 12.32 -14.26 -31.00
N ILE A 69 11.98 -14.26 -29.71
CA ILE A 69 10.68 -14.76 -29.24
C ILE A 69 9.53 -13.82 -29.56
N ILE A 70 9.79 -12.51 -29.60
CA ILE A 70 8.82 -11.47 -29.98
C ILE A 70 8.54 -11.48 -31.48
N LYS A 71 9.54 -11.90 -32.30
CA LYS A 71 9.42 -11.89 -33.75
C LYS A 71 8.23 -12.73 -34.22
N GLY A 72 7.29 -12.06 -34.87
CA GLY A 72 6.08 -12.70 -35.40
C GLY A 72 4.98 -12.88 -34.34
N TYR A 73 5.16 -12.42 -33.12
CA TYR A 73 4.06 -12.34 -32.14
C TYR A 73 2.95 -11.46 -32.69
N THR A 74 1.70 -11.89 -32.49
CA THR A 74 0.52 -11.17 -32.99
C THR A 74 -0.20 -10.51 -31.84
N MET A 75 -0.40 -9.20 -31.95
CA MET A 75 -1.24 -8.41 -31.07
C MET A 75 -2.60 -8.14 -31.75
N ASN A 76 -3.69 -8.40 -31.02
CA ASN A 76 -5.06 -8.24 -31.53
C ASN A 76 -5.65 -6.84 -31.25
N THR A 77 -4.90 -5.98 -30.56
CA THR A 77 -5.26 -4.62 -30.19
C THR A 77 -4.20 -3.66 -30.69
N SER A 78 -4.55 -2.39 -30.87
CA SER A 78 -3.55 -1.38 -31.15
C SER A 78 -2.58 -1.22 -29.96
N PHE A 79 -1.31 -1.01 -30.26
CA PHE A 79 -0.28 -1.01 -29.23
C PHE A 79 0.81 0.04 -29.44
N LYS A 80 1.48 0.35 -28.35
CA LYS A 80 2.73 1.14 -28.30
C LYS A 80 3.74 0.43 -27.42
N ILE A 81 4.99 0.40 -27.85
CA ILE A 81 6.10 -0.16 -27.08
C ILE A 81 6.90 0.98 -26.47
N ASN A 82 7.16 0.88 -25.18
CA ASN A 82 8.07 1.76 -24.45
C ASN A 82 9.16 0.93 -23.79
N ILE A 83 10.34 1.52 -23.58
CA ILE A 83 11.43 0.92 -22.81
C ILE A 83 11.52 1.65 -21.48
N TYR A 84 11.57 0.87 -20.39
CA TYR A 84 11.75 1.43 -19.04
C TYR A 84 13.10 2.15 -18.91
N ARG A 85 13.03 3.33 -18.36
CA ARG A 85 14.18 4.19 -18.09
C ARG A 85 14.66 3.96 -16.67
N ARG A 86 15.70 3.15 -16.49
CA ARG A 86 16.38 3.08 -15.19
C ARG A 86 17.26 4.32 -15.02
N GLU A 87 17.25 4.90 -13.83
CA GLU A 87 18.09 6.06 -13.50
C GLU A 87 19.53 5.63 -13.16
N GLU A 88 19.73 4.36 -12.85
CA GLU A 88 21.04 3.79 -12.54
C GLU A 88 21.97 3.83 -13.76
N PRO A 89 23.20 4.36 -13.61
CA PRO A 89 24.12 4.55 -14.75
C PRO A 89 24.45 3.26 -15.50
N SER A 90 24.52 2.12 -14.81
CA SER A 90 24.86 0.80 -15.38
C SER A 90 23.79 0.25 -16.34
N PHE A 91 22.53 0.74 -16.26
CA PHE A 91 21.40 0.30 -17.09
C PHE A 91 20.88 1.38 -18.03
N LYS A 92 21.62 2.47 -18.18
CA LYS A 92 21.18 3.63 -18.96
C LYS A 92 21.30 3.36 -20.47
N ILE A 93 20.18 3.04 -21.09
CA ILE A 93 20.07 2.99 -22.55
C ILE A 93 19.96 4.43 -23.09
N HIS A 94 20.86 4.83 -23.99
CA HIS A 94 20.83 6.15 -24.61
C HIS A 94 19.55 6.36 -25.44
N PHE A 95 19.10 7.61 -25.54
CA PHE A 95 17.84 7.95 -26.21
C PHE A 95 17.74 7.39 -27.65
N GLN A 96 18.79 7.54 -28.45
CA GLN A 96 18.80 7.05 -29.84
C GLN A 96 18.71 5.52 -29.91
N GLU A 97 19.44 4.82 -29.06
CA GLU A 97 19.42 3.36 -28.98
C GLU A 97 18.05 2.85 -28.52
N ARG A 98 17.45 3.50 -27.52
CA ARG A 98 16.10 3.17 -27.08
C ARG A 98 15.09 3.31 -28.23
N ARG A 99 15.12 4.40 -28.99
CA ARG A 99 14.24 4.60 -30.14
C ARG A 99 14.46 3.56 -31.23
N ARG A 100 15.71 3.13 -31.43
CA ARG A 100 16.05 2.06 -32.36
C ARG A 100 15.43 0.73 -31.94
N ILE A 101 15.54 0.38 -30.66
CA ILE A 101 14.97 -0.84 -30.10
C ILE A 101 13.44 -0.79 -30.15
N GLU A 102 12.80 0.29 -29.72
CA GLU A 102 11.34 0.48 -29.76
C GLU A 102 10.80 0.29 -31.20
N ARG A 103 11.47 0.84 -32.19
CA ARG A 103 11.09 0.68 -33.61
C ARG A 103 11.29 -0.76 -34.09
N ALA A 104 12.45 -1.35 -33.84
CA ALA A 104 12.75 -2.72 -34.26
C ALA A 104 11.76 -3.74 -33.70
N LEU A 105 11.38 -3.59 -32.41
CA LEU A 105 10.36 -4.42 -31.79
C LEU A 105 8.98 -4.18 -32.40
N GLY A 106 8.60 -2.90 -32.62
CA GLY A 106 7.33 -2.56 -33.24
C GLY A 106 7.18 -3.12 -34.65
N GLU A 107 8.23 -3.09 -35.46
CA GLU A 107 8.26 -3.65 -36.82
C GLU A 107 8.24 -5.21 -36.84
N SER A 108 8.73 -5.87 -35.79
CA SER A 108 8.79 -7.33 -35.69
C SER A 108 7.48 -7.98 -35.21
N ILE A 109 6.61 -7.20 -34.57
CA ILE A 109 5.31 -7.65 -34.06
C ILE A 109 4.22 -7.43 -35.10
N LYS A 110 3.33 -8.41 -35.25
CA LYS A 110 2.16 -8.29 -36.12
C LYS A 110 1.03 -7.60 -35.36
N GLY A 111 0.52 -6.48 -35.86
CA GLY A 111 -0.56 -5.73 -35.24
C GLY A 111 -0.54 -4.24 -35.63
N GLU A 112 -1.48 -3.51 -35.12
CA GLU A 112 -1.61 -2.07 -35.37
C GLU A 112 -0.79 -1.26 -34.36
N VAL A 113 0.16 -0.47 -34.85
CA VAL A 113 0.97 0.45 -33.99
C VAL A 113 0.25 1.79 -33.91
N ASP A 114 -0.16 2.19 -32.72
CA ASP A 114 -0.69 3.53 -32.42
C ASP A 114 0.18 4.22 -31.35
N LEU A 115 0.90 5.27 -31.76
CA LEU A 115 1.80 6.00 -30.86
C LEU A 115 1.11 7.07 -30.02
N GLN A 116 -0.15 7.44 -30.37
CA GLN A 116 -0.90 8.51 -29.70
C GLN A 116 -1.94 7.97 -28.71
N ASN A 117 -2.79 7.04 -29.17
CA ASN A 117 -3.90 6.50 -28.39
C ASN A 117 -3.94 4.96 -28.46
N PRO A 118 -2.87 4.24 -28.06
CA PRO A 118 -2.86 2.80 -28.10
C PRO A 118 -3.88 2.21 -27.13
N GLU A 119 -4.55 1.14 -27.50
CA GLU A 119 -5.41 0.39 -26.58
C GLU A 119 -4.60 -0.25 -25.47
N VAL A 120 -3.34 -0.69 -25.77
CA VAL A 120 -2.46 -1.31 -24.79
C VAL A 120 -1.04 -0.74 -24.90
N ASN A 121 -0.53 -0.24 -23.78
CA ASN A 121 0.89 0.10 -23.66
C ASN A 121 1.68 -1.16 -23.30
N TRP A 122 2.72 -1.46 -24.06
CA TRP A 122 3.68 -2.52 -23.77
C TRP A 122 4.99 -1.93 -23.27
N LEU A 123 5.58 -2.59 -22.30
CA LEU A 123 6.83 -2.14 -21.72
C LEU A 123 7.89 -3.23 -21.84
N LEU A 124 9.10 -2.82 -22.24
CA LEU A 124 10.31 -3.62 -22.14
C LEU A 124 11.09 -3.13 -20.93
N ILE A 125 11.39 -4.03 -20.01
CA ILE A 125 12.21 -3.76 -18.83
C ILE A 125 13.45 -4.62 -18.90
N ASN A 126 14.62 -4.00 -18.68
CA ASN A 126 15.87 -4.71 -18.41
C ASN A 126 16.16 -4.65 -16.91
N ASP A 127 16.31 -5.80 -16.30
CA ASP A 127 16.87 -5.97 -14.95
C ASP A 127 18.22 -6.69 -15.04
N GLU A 128 18.95 -6.76 -13.92
CA GLU A 128 20.30 -7.36 -13.90
C GLU A 128 20.32 -8.77 -14.50
N ASP A 129 19.30 -9.56 -14.19
CA ASP A 129 19.23 -10.98 -14.49
C ASP A 129 18.35 -11.31 -15.70
N ALA A 130 17.48 -10.40 -16.16
CA ALA A 130 16.51 -10.72 -17.19
C ALA A 130 15.94 -9.50 -17.92
N TRP A 131 15.42 -9.76 -19.10
CA TRP A 131 14.55 -8.88 -19.86
C TRP A 131 13.11 -9.33 -19.72
N TYR A 132 12.23 -8.38 -19.47
CA TYR A 132 10.79 -8.61 -19.34
C TYR A 132 10.04 -7.81 -20.39
N PHE A 133 9.04 -8.42 -21.00
CA PHE A 133 8.18 -7.75 -21.97
C PHE A 133 6.72 -8.13 -21.75
N GLY A 134 5.83 -7.15 -21.76
CA GLY A 134 4.40 -7.36 -21.53
C GLY A 134 3.60 -6.06 -21.40
N PRO A 135 2.26 -6.20 -21.28
CA PRO A 135 1.37 -5.06 -21.04
C PRO A 135 1.72 -4.32 -19.76
N TRP A 136 1.67 -2.99 -19.83
CA TRP A 136 1.93 -2.08 -18.73
C TRP A 136 0.65 -1.47 -18.19
N THR A 137 0.47 -1.53 -16.87
CA THR A 137 -0.59 -0.83 -16.15
C THR A 137 0.06 0.24 -15.28
N GLU A 138 -0.22 1.50 -15.57
CA GLU A 138 0.27 2.63 -14.77
C GLU A 138 -0.54 2.80 -13.49
N SER A 139 0.10 3.30 -12.44
CA SER A 139 -0.56 3.63 -11.18
C SER A 139 -1.29 4.97 -11.28
N GLU A 140 -2.54 5.00 -10.83
CA GLU A 140 -3.31 6.23 -10.66
C GLU A 140 -3.19 6.70 -9.21
N PRO A 141 -2.51 7.82 -8.94
CA PRO A 141 -2.18 8.24 -7.58
C PRO A 141 -3.36 8.95 -6.88
N MET A 142 -4.42 8.21 -6.57
CA MET A 142 -5.64 8.73 -5.91
C MET A 142 -5.34 9.48 -4.60
N TRP A 143 -4.33 9.07 -3.84
CA TRP A 143 -3.92 9.76 -2.61
C TRP A 143 -3.47 11.22 -2.82
N LEU A 144 -3.10 11.61 -4.04
CA LEU A 144 -2.81 13.01 -4.38
C LEU A 144 -4.08 13.86 -4.35
N LEU A 145 -5.22 13.32 -4.76
CA LEU A 145 -6.52 13.98 -4.67
C LEU A 145 -6.93 14.14 -3.21
N HIS A 146 -6.71 13.10 -2.40
CA HIS A 146 -7.07 13.09 -0.98
C HIS A 146 -6.25 14.09 -0.12
N LYS A 147 -5.14 14.61 -0.64
CA LYS A 147 -4.44 15.76 0.00
C LYS A 147 -5.31 17.02 0.07
N LYS A 148 -6.34 17.14 -0.78
CA LYS A 148 -7.22 18.32 -0.86
C LYS A 148 -8.48 18.18 0.01
N LYS A 149 -8.47 17.29 1.01
CA LYS A 149 -9.60 17.14 1.94
C LYS A 149 -9.92 18.47 2.66
N PRO A 150 -11.21 18.77 2.91
CA PRO A 150 -11.63 20.06 3.46
C PRO A 150 -11.17 20.29 4.91
N LYS A 151 -11.07 19.23 5.70
CA LYS A 151 -10.57 19.30 7.08
C LYS A 151 -9.15 18.79 7.17
N MET A 152 -8.26 19.64 7.67
CA MET A 152 -6.84 19.34 7.84
C MET A 152 -6.46 19.40 9.33
N TYR A 153 -5.56 18.51 9.74
CA TYR A 153 -5.01 18.49 11.09
C TYR A 153 -3.50 18.29 11.03
N SER A 154 -2.73 19.10 11.72
CA SER A 154 -1.26 19.12 11.59
C SER A 154 -0.59 17.81 12.02
N THR A 155 -1.18 17.11 13.00
CA THR A 155 -0.68 15.85 13.53
C THR A 155 -1.18 14.62 12.77
N ALA A 156 -2.18 14.76 11.87
CA ALA A 156 -2.69 13.64 11.09
C ALA A 156 -1.62 13.02 10.19
N LEU A 157 -1.77 11.72 9.94
CA LEU A 157 -0.95 11.00 8.96
C LEU A 157 -1.07 11.66 7.58
N SER A 158 0.03 11.65 6.81
CA SER A 158 -0.06 11.99 5.40
C SER A 158 -0.87 10.94 4.64
N THR A 159 -1.52 11.33 3.54
CA THR A 159 -2.31 10.39 2.72
C THR A 159 -1.49 9.21 2.23
N ARG A 160 -0.22 9.43 1.86
CA ARG A 160 0.70 8.34 1.45
C ARG A 160 0.94 7.34 2.58
N VAL A 161 1.26 7.84 3.78
CA VAL A 161 1.48 6.98 4.95
C VAL A 161 0.20 6.23 5.30
N ALA A 162 -0.94 6.92 5.37
CA ALA A 162 -2.23 6.30 5.67
C ALA A 162 -2.58 5.18 4.68
N ARG A 163 -2.38 5.43 3.37
CA ARG A 163 -2.61 4.43 2.33
C ARG A 163 -1.73 3.20 2.48
N SER A 164 -0.43 3.42 2.74
CA SER A 164 0.51 2.32 2.99
C SER A 164 0.14 1.53 4.25
N ILE A 165 -0.26 2.21 5.33
CA ILE A 165 -0.74 1.56 6.56
C ILE A 165 -1.96 0.66 6.28
N VAL A 166 -2.90 1.11 5.45
CA VAL A 166 -4.05 0.27 5.07
C VAL A 166 -3.60 -0.96 4.29
N ASN A 167 -2.63 -0.84 3.37
CA ASN A 167 -2.08 -1.99 2.64
C ASN A 167 -1.37 -2.98 3.57
N ILE A 168 -0.62 -2.49 4.56
CA ILE A 168 0.04 -3.31 5.57
C ILE A 168 -0.99 -4.02 6.45
N ALA A 169 -2.04 -3.32 6.83
CA ALA A 169 -3.12 -3.85 7.65
C ALA A 169 -3.93 -4.93 6.92
N LEU A 170 -4.29 -4.65 5.66
CA LEU A 170 -5.19 -5.45 4.84
C LEU A 170 -4.57 -5.70 3.45
N PRO A 171 -3.55 -6.57 3.32
CA PRO A 171 -3.01 -6.94 2.01
C PRO A 171 -4.06 -7.59 1.11
N GLN A 172 -5.00 -8.34 1.70
CA GLN A 172 -6.21 -8.86 1.07
C GLN A 172 -7.41 -8.20 1.74
N ILE A 173 -8.28 -7.57 0.94
CA ILE A 173 -9.40 -6.75 1.44
C ILE A 173 -10.75 -7.48 1.44
N GLU A 174 -10.87 -8.54 0.63
CA GLU A 174 -12.13 -9.25 0.44
C GLU A 174 -12.59 -9.93 1.73
N ASN A 175 -13.87 -9.70 2.09
CA ASN A 175 -14.52 -10.31 3.26
C ASN A 175 -13.80 -10.02 4.60
N ARG A 176 -13.14 -8.87 4.71
CA ARG A 176 -12.48 -8.41 5.92
C ARG A 176 -13.15 -7.16 6.48
N THR A 177 -13.25 -7.12 7.81
CA THR A 177 -13.75 -5.97 8.55
C THR A 177 -12.60 -5.25 9.26
N ALA A 178 -12.63 -3.94 9.24
CA ALA A 178 -11.61 -3.13 9.88
C ALA A 178 -12.20 -2.02 10.74
N ILE A 179 -11.40 -1.56 11.70
CA ILE A 179 -11.74 -0.40 12.53
C ILE A 179 -10.53 0.52 12.69
N ASP A 180 -10.78 1.83 12.62
CA ASP A 180 -9.88 2.90 13.08
C ASP A 180 -10.52 3.56 14.31
N PRO A 181 -10.16 3.15 15.54
CA PRO A 181 -10.86 3.58 16.75
C PRO A 181 -10.35 4.91 17.32
N CYS A 182 -9.36 5.53 16.69
CA CYS A 182 -8.85 6.86 16.98
C CYS A 182 -8.69 7.64 15.67
N CYS A 183 -9.76 7.64 14.84
CA CYS A 183 -9.68 8.01 13.42
C CYS A 183 -9.35 9.50 13.16
N GLY A 184 -9.43 10.36 14.19
CA GLY A 184 -9.21 11.77 14.01
C GLY A 184 -10.12 12.34 12.93
N ILE A 185 -9.54 13.04 11.96
CA ILE A 185 -10.24 13.59 10.79
C ILE A 185 -10.42 12.58 9.65
N GLY A 186 -10.21 11.28 9.89
CA GLY A 186 -10.53 10.21 8.97
C GLY A 186 -9.55 10.01 7.82
N THR A 187 -8.27 10.36 7.96
CA THR A 187 -7.29 10.19 6.85
C THR A 187 -7.13 8.72 6.47
N VAL A 188 -7.04 7.81 7.44
CA VAL A 188 -6.97 6.36 7.21
C VAL A 188 -8.27 5.85 6.60
N LEU A 189 -9.42 6.34 7.09
CA LEU A 189 -10.74 5.96 6.59
C LEU A 189 -10.90 6.31 5.10
N VAL A 190 -10.56 7.53 4.69
CA VAL A 190 -10.63 7.97 3.28
C VAL A 190 -9.77 7.07 2.39
N GLU A 191 -8.52 6.78 2.80
CA GLU A 191 -7.64 5.91 2.01
C GLU A 191 -8.18 4.48 1.94
N ALA A 192 -8.67 3.93 3.04
CA ALA A 192 -9.26 2.59 3.10
C ALA A 192 -10.51 2.47 2.21
N LEU A 193 -11.44 3.41 2.31
CA LEU A 193 -12.66 3.45 1.51
C LEU A 193 -12.38 3.59 0.02
N SER A 194 -11.38 4.39 -0.36
CA SER A 194 -10.94 4.53 -1.75
C SER A 194 -10.40 3.24 -2.37
N MET A 195 -10.01 2.28 -1.55
CA MET A 195 -9.55 0.94 -1.96
C MET A 195 -10.64 -0.13 -1.83
N GLY A 196 -11.85 0.24 -1.42
CA GLY A 196 -12.98 -0.69 -1.23
C GLY A 196 -12.90 -1.49 0.08
N VAL A 197 -12.13 -1.03 1.07
CA VAL A 197 -12.03 -1.69 2.38
C VAL A 197 -13.29 -1.43 3.20
N ASN A 198 -13.85 -2.49 3.78
CA ASN A 198 -14.94 -2.38 4.75
C ASN A 198 -14.37 -1.96 6.12
N ILE A 199 -14.38 -0.66 6.39
CA ILE A 199 -13.83 -0.06 7.60
C ILE A 199 -14.82 0.90 8.23
N ILE A 200 -14.88 0.91 9.56
CA ILE A 200 -15.59 1.91 10.36
C ILE A 200 -14.61 2.72 11.19
N GLY A 201 -15.04 3.90 11.64
CA GLY A 201 -14.21 4.77 12.48
C GLY A 201 -14.88 5.17 13.77
N SER A 202 -14.06 5.50 14.77
CA SER A 202 -14.52 6.22 15.95
C SER A 202 -13.45 7.15 16.48
N ASP A 203 -13.86 8.16 17.21
CA ASP A 203 -12.99 9.05 17.96
C ASP A 203 -13.75 9.60 19.17
N ARG A 204 -13.06 9.83 20.28
CA ARG A 204 -13.66 10.44 21.48
C ARG A 204 -13.93 11.95 21.31
N ASN A 205 -13.25 12.60 20.37
CA ASN A 205 -13.39 14.01 20.08
C ASN A 205 -14.51 14.25 19.03
N PRO A 206 -15.64 14.89 19.42
CA PRO A 206 -16.74 15.17 18.49
C PRO A 206 -16.32 15.99 17.25
N LEU A 207 -15.38 16.94 17.41
CA LEU A 207 -14.92 17.78 16.31
C LEU A 207 -14.09 16.96 15.29
N ALA A 208 -13.34 15.98 15.76
CA ALA A 208 -12.62 15.04 14.90
C ALA A 208 -13.59 14.21 14.08
N VAL A 209 -14.63 13.65 14.71
CA VAL A 209 -15.68 12.85 14.04
C VAL A 209 -16.43 13.67 12.99
N ILE A 210 -16.80 14.92 13.30
CA ILE A 210 -17.41 15.83 12.32
C ILE A 210 -16.47 16.03 11.13
N GLY A 211 -15.20 16.34 11.39
CA GLY A 211 -14.20 16.52 10.33
C GLY A 211 -13.97 15.25 9.49
N ALA A 212 -13.99 14.07 10.13
CA ALA A 212 -13.89 12.80 9.41
C ALA A 212 -15.06 12.58 8.45
N ARG A 213 -16.30 12.78 8.92
CA ARG A 213 -17.52 12.66 8.11
C ARG A 213 -17.49 13.61 6.91
N GLU A 214 -17.13 14.88 7.13
CA GLU A 214 -17.01 15.87 6.05
C GLU A 214 -15.93 15.49 5.03
N ASN A 215 -14.78 14.95 5.47
CA ASN A 215 -13.72 14.50 4.58
C ASN A 215 -14.15 13.28 3.75
N ILE A 216 -14.83 12.31 4.37
CA ILE A 216 -15.35 11.10 3.71
C ILE A 216 -16.40 11.46 2.66
N GLU A 217 -17.37 12.30 3.03
CA GLU A 217 -18.44 12.75 2.14
C GLU A 217 -17.90 13.56 0.96
N HIS A 218 -16.88 14.43 1.20
CA HIS A 218 -16.25 15.23 0.14
C HIS A 218 -15.70 14.38 -1.02
N PHE A 219 -15.21 13.18 -0.75
CA PHE A 219 -14.73 12.27 -1.80
C PHE A 219 -15.78 11.27 -2.29
N GLY A 220 -17.05 11.42 -1.85
CA GLY A 220 -18.16 10.56 -2.26
C GLY A 220 -18.14 9.18 -1.61
N TYR A 221 -17.43 9.00 -0.50
CA TYR A 221 -17.42 7.76 0.26
C TYR A 221 -18.45 7.80 1.40
N SER A 222 -18.74 6.62 1.98
CA SER A 222 -19.65 6.48 3.11
C SER A 222 -19.20 5.35 4.03
N THR A 223 -19.22 5.60 5.33
CA THR A 223 -19.03 4.61 6.39
C THR A 223 -19.51 5.16 7.73
N ASP A 224 -19.66 4.28 8.71
CA ASP A 224 -19.99 4.69 10.08
C ASP A 224 -18.77 5.30 10.76
N VAL A 225 -18.94 6.53 11.27
CA VAL A 225 -17.95 7.21 12.11
C VAL A 225 -18.66 7.69 13.37
N ASN A 226 -18.31 7.15 14.54
CA ASN A 226 -19.02 7.34 15.79
C ASN A 226 -18.20 8.16 16.80
N ILE A 227 -18.89 8.99 17.59
CA ILE A 227 -18.30 9.60 18.79
C ILE A 227 -18.29 8.52 19.84
N GLN A 228 -17.15 7.88 20.03
CA GLN A 228 -17.05 6.72 20.93
C GLN A 228 -15.62 6.58 21.47
N ASP A 229 -15.50 6.27 22.75
CA ASP A 229 -14.24 5.88 23.37
C ASP A 229 -13.90 4.43 22.98
N LEU A 230 -12.66 4.17 22.57
CA LEU A 230 -12.17 2.84 22.22
C LEU A 230 -12.48 1.81 23.32
N ASN A 231 -12.39 2.20 24.60
CA ASN A 231 -12.64 1.30 25.73
C ASN A 231 -14.08 0.77 25.78
N THR A 232 -15.02 1.41 25.10
CA THR A 232 -16.45 1.02 25.05
C THR A 232 -16.80 0.17 23.83
N ILE A 233 -15.89 -0.04 22.89
CA ILE A 233 -16.13 -0.86 21.69
C ILE A 233 -16.24 -2.32 22.08
N THR A 234 -17.35 -2.97 21.77
CA THR A 234 -17.62 -4.38 22.07
C THR A 234 -17.58 -5.29 20.85
N SER A 235 -17.73 -4.71 19.66
CA SER A 235 -17.67 -5.44 18.37
C SER A 235 -16.25 -5.96 18.09
N SER A 236 -16.18 -7.05 17.34
CA SER A 236 -14.91 -7.64 16.90
C SER A 236 -14.67 -7.40 15.42
N PHE A 237 -13.41 -7.22 15.05
CA PHE A 237 -12.96 -6.92 13.68
C PHE A 237 -11.81 -7.85 13.28
N ASP A 238 -11.62 -8.04 11.98
CA ASP A 238 -10.44 -8.78 11.52
C ASP A 238 -9.16 -7.97 11.76
N VAL A 239 -9.24 -6.62 11.62
CA VAL A 239 -8.09 -5.74 11.73
C VAL A 239 -8.46 -4.44 12.45
N ALA A 240 -7.59 -3.99 13.36
CA ALA A 240 -7.59 -2.64 13.88
C ALA A 240 -6.38 -1.85 13.37
N ILE A 241 -6.60 -0.59 12.98
CA ILE A 241 -5.55 0.38 12.68
C ILE A 241 -5.60 1.44 13.77
N LEU A 242 -4.54 1.57 14.54
CA LEU A 242 -4.47 2.51 15.66
C LEU A 242 -3.31 3.47 15.46
N ASP A 243 -3.58 4.72 15.06
CA ASP A 243 -2.63 5.81 15.24
C ASP A 243 -2.77 6.28 16.70
N MET A 244 -1.78 5.90 17.52
CA MET A 244 -1.81 6.20 18.96
C MET A 244 -2.01 7.70 19.18
N PRO A 245 -2.99 8.11 20.01
CA PRO A 245 -3.18 9.51 20.30
C PRO A 245 -1.92 10.07 20.97
N TYR A 246 -1.33 11.07 20.36
CA TYR A 246 -0.19 11.81 20.90
C TYR A 246 -0.48 13.29 20.89
N ASN A 247 0.02 13.97 21.89
CA ASN A 247 -0.08 15.41 21.99
C ASN A 247 1.34 15.99 22.03
N LEU A 248 1.62 16.99 21.21
CA LEU A 248 2.93 17.66 21.19
C LEU A 248 3.29 18.31 22.55
N CYS A 249 2.29 18.52 23.41
CA CYS A 249 2.42 19.17 24.70
C CYS A 249 2.30 18.25 25.92
N SER A 250 1.89 16.99 25.73
CA SER A 250 1.73 16.04 26.85
C SER A 250 1.90 14.59 26.39
N VAL A 251 2.59 13.81 27.20
CA VAL A 251 2.73 12.35 27.02
C VAL A 251 1.43 11.69 27.49
N LEU A 252 0.94 10.72 26.74
CA LEU A 252 -0.23 9.93 27.15
C LEU A 252 0.12 9.16 28.45
N PRO A 253 -0.72 9.21 29.51
CA PRO A 253 -0.47 8.47 30.73
C PRO A 253 -0.28 6.98 30.47
N GLU A 254 0.67 6.36 31.16
CA GLU A 254 1.02 4.96 30.95
C GLU A 254 -0.18 4.02 31.05
N GLN A 255 -1.03 4.24 32.07
CA GLN A 255 -2.24 3.44 32.25
C GLN A 255 -3.23 3.60 31.09
N GLU A 256 -3.35 4.77 30.50
CA GLU A 256 -4.22 5.00 29.34
C GLU A 256 -3.68 4.27 28.10
N LYS A 257 -2.35 4.27 27.87
CA LYS A 257 -1.71 3.48 26.80
C LYS A 257 -2.02 1.99 26.96
N ILE A 258 -1.81 1.45 28.16
CA ILE A 258 -2.09 0.04 28.48
C ILE A 258 -3.57 -0.29 28.22
N ASN A 259 -4.49 0.57 28.63
CA ASN A 259 -5.93 0.37 28.41
C ASN A 259 -6.27 0.34 26.91
N LEU A 260 -5.78 1.31 26.12
CA LEU A 260 -6.00 1.36 24.67
C LEU A 260 -5.45 0.10 23.98
N LEU A 261 -4.21 -0.27 24.28
CA LEU A 261 -3.57 -1.46 23.68
C LEU A 261 -4.30 -2.73 24.06
N SER A 262 -4.66 -2.89 25.34
CA SER A 262 -5.45 -4.05 25.82
C SER A 262 -6.78 -4.14 25.10
N ARG A 263 -7.45 -3.00 24.86
CA ARG A 263 -8.72 -2.99 24.14
C ARG A 263 -8.57 -3.40 22.68
N ILE A 264 -7.56 -2.86 21.98
CA ILE A 264 -7.22 -3.26 20.60
C ILE A 264 -7.03 -4.77 20.50
N LYS A 265 -6.28 -5.34 21.43
CA LYS A 265 -6.05 -6.79 21.51
C LYS A 265 -7.35 -7.60 21.62
N ASN A 266 -8.33 -7.09 22.33
CA ASN A 266 -9.59 -7.77 22.56
C ASN A 266 -10.60 -7.64 21.41
N VAL A 267 -10.49 -6.60 20.58
CA VAL A 267 -11.48 -6.30 19.53
C VAL A 267 -10.99 -6.65 18.12
N SER A 268 -9.74 -7.07 17.94
CA SER A 268 -9.23 -7.42 16.60
C SER A 268 -8.30 -8.63 16.62
N ASP A 269 -8.22 -9.35 15.49
CA ASP A 269 -7.30 -10.48 15.30
C ASP A 269 -5.91 -10.04 14.87
N LYS A 270 -5.83 -8.88 14.20
CA LYS A 270 -4.60 -8.22 13.78
C LYS A 270 -4.68 -6.73 14.12
N ALA A 271 -3.58 -6.16 14.57
CA ALA A 271 -3.48 -4.72 14.81
C ALA A 271 -2.27 -4.15 14.07
N VAL A 272 -2.46 -2.99 13.43
CA VAL A 272 -1.35 -2.13 12.98
C VAL A 272 -1.36 -0.88 13.83
N ILE A 273 -0.31 -0.72 14.63
CA ILE A 273 -0.20 0.32 15.64
C ILE A 273 0.90 1.28 15.23
N ILE A 274 0.54 2.56 15.12
CA ILE A 274 1.44 3.66 14.78
C ILE A 274 1.68 4.48 16.04
N THR A 275 2.92 4.80 16.34
CA THR A 275 3.29 5.53 17.55
C THR A 275 4.52 6.41 17.34
N VAL A 276 4.64 7.47 18.12
CA VAL A 276 5.85 8.30 18.26
C VAL A 276 6.65 7.96 19.51
N GLU A 277 6.05 7.16 20.42
CA GLU A 277 6.66 6.75 21.67
C GLU A 277 7.07 5.28 21.61
N PRO A 278 8.13 4.86 22.34
CA PRO A 278 8.48 3.45 22.42
C PRO A 278 7.42 2.69 23.22
N ILE A 279 6.78 1.70 22.59
CA ILE A 279 5.70 0.86 23.19
C ILE A 279 5.99 -0.64 23.05
N GLU A 280 7.15 -1.04 22.54
CA GLU A 280 7.45 -2.45 22.27
C GLU A 280 7.31 -3.31 23.53
N ARG A 281 7.83 -2.82 24.68
CA ARG A 281 7.72 -3.54 25.95
C ARG A 281 6.27 -3.74 26.38
N GLN A 282 5.44 -2.70 26.29
CA GLN A 282 4.02 -2.77 26.62
C GLN A 282 3.28 -3.77 25.72
N LEU A 283 3.61 -3.82 24.42
CA LEU A 283 3.03 -4.79 23.49
C LEU A 283 3.39 -6.23 23.92
N ILE A 284 4.65 -6.49 24.24
CA ILE A 284 5.13 -7.80 24.70
C ILE A 284 4.45 -8.18 26.04
N ASP A 285 4.46 -7.29 27.03
CA ASP A 285 3.88 -7.52 28.35
C ASP A 285 2.35 -7.79 28.27
N LEU A 286 1.67 -7.16 27.31
CA LEU A 286 0.26 -7.42 27.01
C LEU A 286 0.04 -8.67 26.15
N GLY A 287 1.11 -9.35 25.71
CA GLY A 287 1.06 -10.59 24.95
C GLY A 287 0.59 -10.40 23.51
N PHE A 288 0.97 -9.30 22.84
CA PHE A 288 0.92 -9.19 21.39
C PHE A 288 2.04 -10.00 20.75
N ASP A 289 1.76 -10.64 19.62
CA ASP A 289 2.76 -11.25 18.75
C ASP A 289 3.16 -10.23 17.68
N ILE A 290 4.31 -9.58 17.85
CA ILE A 290 4.84 -8.61 16.88
C ILE A 290 5.41 -9.39 15.70
N VAL A 291 4.69 -9.42 14.58
CA VAL A 291 5.07 -10.20 13.40
C VAL A 291 5.91 -9.41 12.39
N ASP A 292 5.80 -8.08 12.41
CA ASP A 292 6.62 -7.20 11.57
C ASP A 292 6.66 -5.78 12.15
N ARG A 293 7.62 -4.98 11.71
CA ARG A 293 7.75 -3.58 12.12
C ARG A 293 8.50 -2.74 11.10
N GLY A 294 8.27 -1.45 11.13
CA GLY A 294 8.97 -0.47 10.31
C GLY A 294 8.88 0.91 10.91
N THR A 295 9.46 1.87 10.22
CA THR A 295 9.43 3.27 10.64
C THR A 295 9.13 4.17 9.46
N VAL A 296 8.60 5.37 9.74
CA VAL A 296 8.47 6.43 8.77
C VAL A 296 8.88 7.75 9.41
N ARG A 297 9.61 8.57 8.68
CA ARG A 297 10.03 9.90 9.12
C ARG A 297 9.25 10.98 8.39
N LYS A 298 8.96 12.06 9.11
CA LYS A 298 8.46 13.29 8.53
C LYS A 298 9.19 14.43 9.22
N SER A 299 10.18 15.01 8.56
CA SER A 299 11.08 15.99 9.16
C SER A 299 11.76 15.40 10.41
N GLN A 300 11.56 16.00 11.58
CA GLN A 300 12.15 15.53 12.84
C GLN A 300 11.31 14.46 13.57
N PHE A 301 10.10 14.19 13.09
CA PHE A 301 9.23 13.18 13.71
C PHE A 301 9.47 11.81 13.10
N LYS A 302 9.80 10.85 13.94
CA LYS A 302 9.84 9.43 13.62
C LYS A 302 8.61 8.75 14.19
N ARG A 303 7.88 8.01 13.36
CA ARG A 303 6.84 7.09 13.82
C ARG A 303 7.32 5.67 13.69
N GLU A 304 7.05 4.87 14.69
CA GLU A 304 7.20 3.42 14.65
C GLU A 304 5.86 2.80 14.26
N ILE A 305 5.93 1.72 13.50
CA ILE A 305 4.79 0.97 13.03
C ILE A 305 5.00 -0.47 13.46
N PHE A 306 4.07 -1.00 14.25
CA PHE A 306 4.06 -2.38 14.69
C PHE A 306 2.91 -3.12 14.02
N VAL A 307 3.22 -4.27 13.42
CA VAL A 307 2.23 -5.21 12.89
C VAL A 307 2.13 -6.36 13.87
N CYS A 308 0.98 -6.48 14.51
CA CYS A 308 0.78 -7.43 15.60
C CYS A 308 -0.35 -8.41 15.29
N LYS A 309 -0.17 -9.68 15.64
CA LYS A 309 -1.28 -10.62 15.82
C LYS A 309 -1.79 -10.53 17.25
N THR A 310 -3.10 -10.64 17.39
CA THR A 310 -3.77 -10.67 18.67
C THR A 310 -4.49 -12.00 18.80
N ASN A 311 -4.46 -12.64 19.94
CA ASN A 311 -5.14 -13.92 20.15
C ASN A 311 -6.62 -13.74 20.58
N GLY A 312 -7.28 -12.64 20.14
CA GLY A 312 -8.54 -12.15 20.69
C GLY A 312 -9.78 -13.02 20.47
N ARG A 313 -9.84 -13.83 19.40
CA ARG A 313 -11.09 -14.56 19.04
C ARG A 313 -11.22 -15.99 19.55
N ARG A 314 -10.25 -16.56 20.26
CA ARG A 314 -10.36 -17.97 20.72
C ARG A 314 -11.19 -18.21 21.98
N ALA A 315 -11.84 -17.18 22.56
CA ALA A 315 -12.50 -17.31 23.86
C ALA A 315 -14.05 -17.37 23.87
N SER A 316 -14.73 -17.46 22.71
CA SER A 316 -16.19 -17.53 22.77
C SER A 316 -16.85 -18.29 21.63
N CYS A 317 -16.59 -19.60 21.49
CA CYS A 317 -17.49 -20.55 20.83
C CYS A 317 -17.20 -21.98 21.30
N ILE A 318 -17.30 -22.21 22.61
CA ILE A 318 -17.70 -23.52 23.15
C ILE A 318 -18.76 -23.21 24.22
N ILE A 319 -19.97 -23.02 23.81
CA ILE A 319 -21.12 -23.31 24.65
C ILE A 319 -21.81 -24.48 23.96
N THR A 320 -21.53 -25.61 24.53
CA THR A 320 -22.30 -26.86 24.46
C THR A 320 -23.79 -26.63 24.59
N ASN A 321 -24.54 -27.25 23.69
CA ASN A 321 -25.76 -27.97 24.07
C ASN A 321 -25.76 -29.31 23.37
#